data_1db1574a0be02fddfd115078590bce44
#
_entry.id   1db1574a0be02fddfd115078590bce44
#
_cell.length_a   1.000
_cell.length_b   1.000
_cell.length_c   1.000
_cell.angle_alpha   90.00
_cell.angle_beta   90.00
_cell.angle_gamma   90.00
#
_symmetry.space_group_name_H-M   'P 1'
#
loop_
_entity.id
_entity.type
_entity.pdbx_description
1 polymer ?
#
loop_
_entity_poly.entity_id
_entity_poly.type
_entity_poly.pdbx_seq_one_letter_code
_entity_poly.pdbx_strand_id
1 'polypeptide(L)'
;PKTRNSQVKLYQSGDANFLVATDAIGMGINMDIDNVSFSNLKKFDGKKTRNLTLSEISQIAGRAGRHVNDGTFGVTGECKQLSSDEIEKLEKHELNNINTLYWRNSKINFDNLDSLIFSLEKKVNSQFLKRINDCDDEKVLKFLVKDKNFFSKNHSKDLVKTLWECCQIPDFVKKTYGNHTEIVKTIYKFLTSKTGMVTNDYMKKQLEGLDKYDGNIDTLSNRISNVRTWSYVANKKNWSKNSDYWIERTKYIEDKLSDK
;
A
#
# COMPACT_ATOMS: atom_id res chain seq x y z
N PRO A 1 2.09 -9.92 8.29
CA PRO A 1 2.45 -11.21 7.65
C PRO A 1 2.46 -12.37 8.66
N LYS A 2 3.11 -12.23 9.82
CA LYS A 2 3.27 -13.30 10.84
C LYS A 2 1.90 -13.77 11.37
N THR A 3 1.07 -12.86 11.87
CA THR A 3 -0.28 -13.15 12.38
C THR A 3 -1.16 -13.83 11.34
N ARG A 4 -1.16 -13.33 10.10
CA ARG A 4 -1.89 -13.95 9.00
C ARG A 4 -1.44 -15.39 8.74
N ASN A 5 -0.13 -15.63 8.71
CA ASN A 5 0.41 -16.96 8.49
C ASN A 5 0.11 -17.91 9.66
N SER A 6 0.05 -17.39 10.90
CA SER A 6 -0.35 -18.19 12.06
C SER A 6 -1.82 -18.61 11.99
N GLN A 7 -2.73 -17.73 11.60
CA GLN A 7 -4.14 -18.03 11.39
C GLN A 7 -4.36 -19.04 10.26
N VAL A 8 -3.61 -18.89 9.15
CA VAL A 8 -3.65 -19.89 8.06
C VAL A 8 -3.20 -21.26 8.56
N LYS A 9 -2.15 -21.32 9.38
CA LYS A 9 -1.68 -22.59 9.97
C LYS A 9 -2.73 -23.23 10.88
N LEU A 10 -3.42 -22.45 11.73
CA LEU A 10 -4.51 -22.96 12.58
C LEU A 10 -5.66 -23.58 11.77
N TYR A 11 -6.00 -22.95 10.65
CA TYR A 11 -7.01 -23.50 9.73
C TYR A 11 -6.50 -24.78 9.05
N GLN A 12 -5.26 -24.78 8.56
CA GLN A 12 -4.68 -25.94 7.87
C GLN A 12 -4.42 -27.13 8.79
N SER A 13 -4.16 -26.91 10.09
CA SER A 13 -4.02 -27.98 11.10
C SER A 13 -5.36 -28.59 11.53
N GLY A 14 -6.48 -27.96 11.15
CA GLY A 14 -7.81 -28.39 11.60
C GLY A 14 -8.21 -27.87 12.99
N ASP A 15 -7.38 -27.01 13.60
CA ASP A 15 -7.70 -26.39 14.89
C ASP A 15 -8.81 -25.33 14.78
N ALA A 16 -9.08 -24.86 13.54
CA ALA A 16 -10.15 -23.95 13.22
C ALA A 16 -10.93 -24.45 12.00
N ASN A 17 -12.26 -24.60 12.15
CA ASN A 17 -13.15 -25.05 11.09
C ASN A 17 -13.56 -23.93 10.12
N PHE A 18 -13.44 -22.68 10.53
CA PHE A 18 -13.83 -21.50 9.76
C PHE A 18 -12.74 -20.46 9.77
N LEU A 19 -12.59 -19.77 8.62
CA LEU A 19 -11.68 -18.65 8.47
C LEU A 19 -12.45 -17.43 8.01
N VAL A 20 -12.38 -16.33 8.78
CA VAL A 20 -12.90 -15.02 8.37
C VAL A 20 -11.76 -14.22 7.78
N ALA A 21 -11.91 -13.78 6.55
CA ALA A 21 -10.86 -13.09 5.82
C ALA A 21 -11.39 -11.90 5.01
N THR A 22 -10.49 -11.01 4.64
CA THR A 22 -10.76 -9.96 3.65
C THR A 22 -10.52 -10.49 2.23
N ASP A 23 -10.79 -9.65 1.22
CA ASP A 23 -10.48 -9.93 -0.19
C ASP A 23 -9.00 -10.32 -0.45
N ALA A 24 -8.10 -10.05 0.48
CA ALA A 24 -6.70 -10.47 0.43
C ALA A 24 -6.52 -12.00 0.36
N ILE A 25 -7.53 -12.80 0.74
CA ILE A 25 -7.51 -14.26 0.60
C ILE A 25 -7.44 -14.69 -0.87
N GLY A 26 -7.96 -13.89 -1.78
CA GLY A 26 -7.93 -14.15 -3.23
C GLY A 26 -6.51 -14.25 -3.79
N MET A 27 -5.50 -13.66 -3.14
CA MET A 27 -4.12 -13.65 -3.62
C MET A 27 -3.12 -14.04 -2.54
N GLY A 28 -2.12 -14.84 -2.93
CA GLY A 28 -0.93 -15.13 -2.12
C GLY A 28 -1.14 -16.06 -0.92
N ILE A 29 -2.28 -16.71 -0.80
CA ILE A 29 -2.54 -17.73 0.23
C ILE A 29 -2.97 -19.01 -0.49
N ASN A 30 -2.31 -20.12 -0.15
CA ASN A 30 -2.64 -21.43 -0.68
C ASN A 30 -3.23 -22.27 0.45
N MET A 31 -4.52 -22.57 0.37
CA MET A 31 -5.28 -23.34 1.38
C MET A 31 -6.29 -24.23 0.68
N ASP A 32 -6.61 -25.35 1.31
CA ASP A 32 -7.76 -26.19 0.92
C ASP A 32 -9.01 -25.63 1.61
N ILE A 33 -9.95 -25.18 0.82
CA ILE A 33 -11.23 -24.61 1.28
C ILE A 33 -12.33 -25.27 0.48
N ASP A 34 -13.31 -25.86 1.15
CA ASP A 34 -14.45 -26.51 0.49
C ASP A 34 -15.50 -25.48 0.07
N ASN A 35 -15.70 -24.44 0.90
CA ASN A 35 -16.72 -23.42 0.65
C ASN A 35 -16.20 -22.00 0.89
N VAL A 36 -16.55 -21.10 0.00
CA VAL A 36 -16.32 -19.65 0.14
C VAL A 36 -17.65 -18.91 0.19
N SER A 37 -17.94 -18.25 1.30
CA SER A 37 -19.16 -17.46 1.50
C SER A 37 -18.83 -15.97 1.63
N PHE A 38 -19.37 -15.16 0.72
CA PHE A 38 -19.20 -13.69 0.75
C PHE A 38 -20.19 -13.08 1.75
N SER A 39 -19.68 -12.41 2.77
CA SER A 39 -20.50 -11.60 3.68
C SER A 39 -20.79 -10.21 3.12
N ASN A 40 -19.98 -9.74 2.18
CA ASN A 40 -20.16 -8.47 1.49
C ASN A 40 -19.44 -8.50 0.11
N LEU A 41 -20.06 -7.92 -0.89
CA LEU A 41 -19.49 -7.73 -2.23
C LEU A 41 -18.90 -6.32 -2.45
N LYS A 42 -18.64 -5.58 -1.37
CA LYS A 42 -18.04 -4.25 -1.43
C LYS A 42 -16.67 -4.23 -0.78
N LYS A 43 -15.79 -3.40 -1.32
CA LYS A 43 -14.47 -3.13 -0.73
C LYS A 43 -14.15 -1.65 -0.77
N PHE A 44 -13.28 -1.21 0.13
CA PHE A 44 -12.62 0.09 0.05
C PHE A 44 -11.34 -0.06 -0.77
N ASP A 45 -11.23 0.65 -1.90
CA ASP A 45 -10.10 0.54 -2.84
C ASP A 45 -8.94 1.52 -2.52
N GLY A 46 -8.96 2.12 -1.34
CA GLY A 46 -8.01 3.16 -0.90
C GLY A 46 -8.48 4.59 -1.19
N LYS A 47 -9.56 4.78 -1.96
CA LYS A 47 -10.17 6.08 -2.28
C LYS A 47 -11.66 6.11 -1.97
N LYS A 48 -12.39 5.07 -2.33
CA LYS A 48 -13.85 4.96 -2.16
C LYS A 48 -14.29 3.52 -1.94
N THR A 49 -15.45 3.37 -1.33
CA THR A 49 -16.12 2.07 -1.30
C THR A 49 -16.77 1.80 -2.65
N ARG A 50 -16.49 0.63 -3.21
CA ARG A 50 -17.04 0.15 -4.49
C ARG A 50 -17.38 -1.32 -4.42
N ASN A 51 -18.17 -1.79 -5.37
CA ASN A 51 -18.41 -3.22 -5.54
C ASN A 51 -17.14 -3.94 -5.99
N LEU A 52 -16.99 -5.20 -5.59
CA LEU A 52 -16.03 -6.12 -6.18
C LEU A 52 -16.33 -6.29 -7.67
N THR A 53 -15.29 -6.34 -8.47
CA THR A 53 -15.41 -6.72 -9.88
C THR A 53 -15.61 -8.23 -10.00
N LEU A 54 -16.16 -8.70 -11.12
CA LEU A 54 -16.32 -10.14 -11.37
C LEU A 54 -14.98 -10.88 -11.27
N SER A 55 -13.90 -10.27 -11.73
CA SER A 55 -12.54 -10.82 -11.60
C SER A 55 -12.09 -10.95 -10.15
N GLU A 56 -12.39 -9.99 -9.28
CA GLU A 56 -12.08 -10.06 -7.85
C GLU A 56 -12.91 -11.15 -7.16
N ILE A 57 -14.19 -11.25 -7.50
CA ILE A 57 -15.07 -12.32 -7.00
C ILE A 57 -14.54 -13.68 -7.44
N SER A 58 -14.18 -13.83 -8.71
CA SER A 58 -13.61 -15.07 -9.26
C SER A 58 -12.33 -15.49 -8.54
N GLN A 59 -11.42 -14.54 -8.25
CA GLN A 59 -10.18 -14.84 -7.52
C GLN A 59 -10.42 -15.30 -6.08
N ILE A 60 -11.47 -14.80 -5.43
CA ILE A 60 -11.85 -15.20 -4.07
C ILE A 60 -12.62 -16.52 -4.12
N ALA A 61 -13.64 -16.64 -4.96
CA ALA A 61 -14.42 -17.85 -5.14
C ALA A 61 -13.57 -19.05 -5.58
N GLY A 62 -12.59 -18.81 -6.46
CA GLY A 62 -11.62 -19.81 -6.92
C GLY A 62 -10.65 -20.31 -5.85
N ARG A 63 -10.83 -19.91 -4.59
CA ARG A 63 -10.20 -20.57 -3.41
C ARG A 63 -10.98 -21.77 -2.92
N ALA A 64 -12.24 -21.88 -3.30
CA ALA A 64 -13.05 -23.06 -3.04
C ALA A 64 -12.67 -24.17 -4.03
N GLY A 65 -12.43 -25.36 -3.50
CA GLY A 65 -11.94 -26.51 -4.26
C GLY A 65 -10.45 -26.46 -4.52
N ARG A 66 -9.88 -27.64 -4.71
CA ARG A 66 -8.44 -27.76 -5.04
C ARG A 66 -8.17 -29.00 -5.86
N HIS A 67 -7.35 -28.84 -6.91
CA HIS A 67 -6.96 -29.92 -7.84
C HIS A 67 -8.18 -30.61 -8.45
N VAL A 68 -8.52 -31.80 -7.95
CA VAL A 68 -9.64 -32.63 -8.43
C VAL A 68 -10.90 -32.51 -7.57
N ASN A 69 -10.83 -31.75 -6.47
CA ASN A 69 -11.95 -31.56 -5.58
C ASN A 69 -12.73 -30.31 -5.98
N ASP A 70 -14.03 -30.47 -6.22
CA ASP A 70 -14.95 -29.38 -6.45
C ASP A 70 -15.16 -28.60 -5.15
N GLY A 71 -15.26 -27.29 -5.26
CA GLY A 71 -15.61 -26.39 -4.17
C GLY A 71 -16.89 -25.64 -4.48
N THR A 72 -17.48 -25.06 -3.46
CA THR A 72 -18.69 -24.25 -3.60
C THR A 72 -18.44 -22.81 -3.20
N PHE A 73 -19.16 -21.89 -3.83
CA PHE A 73 -19.15 -20.49 -3.41
C PHE A 73 -20.57 -19.93 -3.36
N GLY A 74 -20.76 -18.91 -2.54
CA GLY A 74 -22.06 -18.27 -2.37
C GLY A 74 -21.97 -17.00 -1.55
N VAL A 75 -23.12 -16.51 -1.11
CA VAL A 75 -23.23 -15.31 -0.28
C VAL A 75 -23.94 -15.64 1.03
N THR A 76 -23.61 -14.93 2.11
CA THR A 76 -24.34 -15.05 3.38
C THR A 76 -25.63 -14.23 3.37
N GLY A 77 -26.56 -14.51 4.30
CA GLY A 77 -27.96 -14.07 4.28
C GLY A 77 -28.26 -12.61 3.97
N GLU A 78 -27.46 -11.66 4.47
CA GLU A 78 -27.67 -10.22 4.22
C GLU A 78 -26.90 -9.68 3.02
N CYS A 79 -26.02 -10.46 2.43
CA CYS A 79 -25.27 -10.05 1.26
C CYS A 79 -26.15 -10.07 0.02
N LYS A 80 -25.98 -9.07 -0.86
CA LYS A 80 -26.68 -9.05 -2.15
C LYS A 80 -26.39 -10.35 -2.92
N GLN A 81 -27.44 -11.01 -3.40
CA GLN A 81 -27.30 -12.20 -4.23
C GLN A 81 -26.57 -11.89 -5.54
N LEU A 82 -25.75 -12.83 -5.99
CA LEU A 82 -25.21 -12.83 -7.34
C LEU A 82 -26.32 -13.20 -8.32
N SER A 83 -26.35 -12.55 -9.47
CA SER A 83 -27.30 -12.92 -10.53
C SER A 83 -26.88 -14.25 -11.19
N SER A 84 -27.83 -14.92 -11.83
CA SER A 84 -27.56 -16.17 -12.55
C SER A 84 -26.49 -15.99 -13.64
N ASP A 85 -26.47 -14.85 -14.34
CA ASP A 85 -25.44 -14.49 -15.33
C ASP A 85 -24.04 -14.33 -14.69
N GLU A 86 -23.96 -13.70 -13.50
CA GLU A 86 -22.70 -13.57 -12.76
C GLU A 86 -22.19 -14.93 -12.29
N ILE A 87 -23.06 -15.79 -11.78
CA ILE A 87 -22.69 -17.14 -11.34
C ILE A 87 -22.18 -17.96 -12.53
N GLU A 88 -22.90 -17.99 -13.65
CA GLU A 88 -22.50 -18.71 -14.85
C GLU A 88 -21.13 -18.25 -15.39
N LYS A 89 -20.87 -16.93 -15.42
CA LYS A 89 -19.57 -16.37 -15.80
C LYS A 89 -18.44 -16.75 -14.85
N LEU A 90 -18.74 -16.82 -13.55
CA LEU A 90 -17.76 -17.22 -12.54
C LEU A 90 -17.40 -18.70 -12.68
N GLU A 91 -18.39 -19.57 -12.86
CA GLU A 91 -18.21 -21.02 -13.04
C GLU A 91 -17.48 -21.36 -14.34
N LYS A 92 -17.78 -20.63 -15.42
CA LYS A 92 -17.14 -20.80 -16.73
C LYS A 92 -15.82 -20.04 -16.87
N HIS A 93 -15.38 -19.28 -15.85
CA HIS A 93 -14.24 -18.37 -15.93
C HIS A 93 -14.30 -17.34 -17.07
N GLU A 94 -15.50 -16.95 -17.47
CA GLU A 94 -15.74 -15.96 -18.50
C GLU A 94 -15.62 -14.54 -17.95
N LEU A 95 -14.39 -14.07 -17.80
CA LEU A 95 -14.09 -12.75 -17.27
C LEU A 95 -14.00 -11.71 -18.37
N ASN A 96 -14.30 -10.46 -18.03
CA ASN A 96 -14.20 -9.34 -18.96
C ASN A 96 -12.75 -9.15 -19.42
N ASN A 97 -12.56 -8.92 -20.71
CA ASN A 97 -11.27 -8.59 -21.27
C ASN A 97 -10.73 -7.26 -20.70
N ILE A 98 -9.42 -7.22 -20.48
CA ILE A 98 -8.72 -5.98 -20.12
C ILE A 98 -8.49 -5.17 -21.38
N ASN A 99 -9.26 -4.10 -21.53
CA ASN A 99 -9.17 -3.21 -22.70
C ASN A 99 -8.15 -2.08 -22.51
N THR A 100 -7.77 -1.77 -21.28
CA THR A 100 -6.87 -0.65 -20.96
C THR A 100 -5.95 -1.01 -19.85
N LEU A 101 -4.65 -0.79 -20.04
CA LEU A 101 -3.63 -0.90 -19.01
C LEU A 101 -3.27 0.48 -18.47
N TYR A 102 -3.05 0.55 -17.16
CA TYR A 102 -2.55 1.76 -16.53
C TYR A 102 -1.05 1.90 -16.76
N TRP A 103 -0.64 3.11 -17.11
CA TRP A 103 0.74 3.42 -17.47
C TRP A 103 1.25 4.66 -16.72
N ARG A 104 2.53 4.65 -16.41
CA ARG A 104 3.27 5.79 -15.86
C ARG A 104 4.63 5.88 -16.54
N ASN A 105 5.08 7.11 -16.85
CA ASN A 105 6.40 7.30 -17.43
C ASN A 105 7.49 6.92 -16.42
N SER A 106 8.38 6.00 -16.78
CA SER A 106 9.54 5.60 -15.97
C SER A 106 10.80 6.37 -16.34
N LYS A 107 10.82 7.03 -17.52
CA LYS A 107 11.94 7.86 -17.98
C LYS A 107 11.79 9.28 -17.46
N ILE A 108 12.18 9.49 -16.20
CA ILE A 108 12.00 10.75 -15.49
C ILE A 108 13.23 11.64 -15.70
N ASN A 109 13.00 12.93 -16.00
CA ASN A 109 14.04 13.93 -16.18
C ASN A 109 14.19 14.78 -14.89
N PHE A 110 15.40 14.83 -14.34
CA PHE A 110 15.74 15.53 -13.11
C PHE A 110 16.55 16.81 -13.34
N ASP A 111 16.73 17.29 -14.58
CA ASP A 111 17.57 18.45 -14.88
C ASP A 111 17.11 19.71 -14.14
N ASN A 112 15.82 19.87 -13.98
CA ASN A 112 15.17 20.89 -13.16
C ASN A 112 13.75 20.44 -12.78
N LEU A 113 13.08 21.24 -11.94
CA LEU A 113 11.75 20.92 -11.44
C LEU A 113 10.69 20.85 -12.56
N ASP A 114 10.74 21.77 -13.51
CA ASP A 114 9.77 21.82 -14.62
C ASP A 114 9.94 20.59 -15.52
N SER A 115 11.18 20.17 -15.78
CA SER A 115 11.51 18.95 -16.53
C SER A 115 11.02 17.69 -15.79
N LEU A 116 11.14 17.66 -14.46
CA LEU A 116 10.60 16.57 -13.62
C LEU A 116 9.09 16.48 -13.78
N ILE A 117 8.37 17.58 -13.56
CA ILE A 117 6.91 17.63 -13.65
C ILE A 117 6.45 17.26 -15.06
N PHE A 118 7.06 17.85 -16.09
CA PHE A 118 6.74 17.54 -17.50
C PHE A 118 6.93 16.05 -17.82
N SER A 119 8.05 15.45 -17.35
CA SER A 119 8.29 14.02 -17.59
C SER A 119 7.30 13.11 -16.86
N LEU A 120 6.85 13.49 -15.65
CA LEU A 120 5.83 12.78 -14.90
C LEU A 120 4.45 12.88 -15.57
N GLU A 121 4.12 14.04 -16.14
CA GLU A 121 2.84 14.31 -16.78
C GLU A 121 2.77 13.83 -18.24
N LYS A 122 3.84 13.27 -18.75
CA LYS A 122 3.92 12.78 -20.13
C LYS A 122 2.75 11.85 -20.44
N LYS A 123 2.01 12.16 -21.50
CA LYS A 123 0.95 11.32 -22.04
C LYS A 123 1.54 10.27 -22.97
N VAL A 124 0.89 9.12 -23.03
CA VAL A 124 1.20 8.09 -24.01
C VAL A 124 0.15 8.13 -25.13
N ASN A 125 0.60 8.03 -26.36
CA ASN A 125 -0.30 8.00 -27.54
C ASN A 125 -0.62 6.53 -27.86
N SER A 126 -1.53 5.93 -27.07
CA SER A 126 -1.99 4.56 -27.26
C SER A 126 -3.42 4.43 -26.72
N GLN A 127 -4.29 3.82 -27.49
CA GLN A 127 -5.66 3.53 -27.05
C GLN A 127 -5.73 2.47 -25.93
N PHE A 128 -4.69 1.64 -25.80
CA PHE A 128 -4.62 0.58 -24.79
C PHE A 128 -3.97 1.01 -23.48
N LEU A 129 -3.36 2.21 -23.45
CA LEU A 129 -2.66 2.69 -22.27
C LEU A 129 -3.31 3.96 -21.72
N LYS A 130 -3.60 3.97 -20.44
CA LYS A 130 -4.13 5.13 -19.73
C LYS A 130 -3.13 5.58 -18.65
N ARG A 131 -2.74 6.86 -18.71
CA ARG A 131 -1.88 7.41 -17.67
C ARG A 131 -2.59 7.31 -16.30
N ILE A 132 -1.86 6.82 -15.29
CA ILE A 132 -2.32 6.93 -13.90
C ILE A 132 -2.23 8.40 -13.49
N ASN A 133 -3.34 8.97 -13.07
CA ASN A 133 -3.40 10.32 -12.53
C ASN A 133 -3.43 10.25 -11.01
N ASP A 134 -3.03 11.35 -10.37
CA ASP A 134 -3.18 11.53 -8.91
C ASP A 134 -2.47 10.49 -8.04
N CYS A 135 -1.29 10.03 -8.46
CA CYS A 135 -0.41 9.26 -7.59
C CYS A 135 -0.02 10.09 -6.36
N ASP A 136 0.09 9.44 -5.21
CA ASP A 136 0.33 10.14 -3.94
C ASP A 136 1.67 10.91 -3.95
N ASP A 137 2.72 10.36 -4.55
CA ASP A 137 4.02 11.02 -4.73
C ASP A 137 3.94 12.26 -5.62
N GLU A 138 3.17 12.24 -6.72
CA GLU A 138 2.93 13.43 -7.55
C GLU A 138 2.12 14.50 -6.81
N LYS A 139 1.16 14.10 -5.97
CA LYS A 139 0.39 15.05 -5.14
C LYS A 139 1.27 15.73 -4.11
N VAL A 140 2.11 14.96 -3.42
CA VAL A 140 3.08 15.48 -2.45
C VAL A 140 4.03 16.44 -3.15
N LEU A 141 4.60 16.07 -4.29
CA LEU A 141 5.47 16.95 -5.09
C LEU A 141 4.75 18.27 -5.44
N LYS A 142 3.56 18.20 -6.03
CA LYS A 142 2.77 19.38 -6.41
C LYS A 142 2.41 20.26 -5.21
N PHE A 143 2.19 19.68 -4.05
CA PHE A 143 1.93 20.42 -2.83
C PHE A 143 3.19 21.15 -2.34
N LEU A 144 4.34 20.45 -2.31
CA LEU A 144 5.62 21.02 -1.86
C LEU A 144 6.11 22.15 -2.76
N VAL A 145 5.91 22.03 -4.06
CA VAL A 145 6.34 23.03 -5.06
C VAL A 145 5.51 24.32 -4.96
N LYS A 146 4.26 24.25 -4.46
CA LYS A 146 3.44 25.46 -4.22
C LYS A 146 3.98 26.30 -3.06
N ASP A 147 4.71 25.71 -2.15
CA ASP A 147 5.34 26.41 -1.04
C ASP A 147 6.66 27.08 -1.50
N LYS A 148 6.55 28.35 -1.93
CA LYS A 148 7.70 29.14 -2.43
C LYS A 148 8.84 29.29 -1.42
N ASN A 149 8.56 29.15 -0.11
CA ASN A 149 9.56 29.22 0.94
C ASN A 149 10.33 27.93 1.11
N PHE A 150 9.73 26.81 0.68
CA PHE A 150 10.35 25.50 0.79
C PHE A 150 11.26 25.17 -0.39
N PHE A 151 10.82 25.47 -1.63
CA PHE A 151 11.54 25.12 -2.83
C PHE A 151 11.68 26.31 -3.77
N SER A 152 12.89 26.83 -3.94
CA SER A 152 13.19 27.90 -4.92
C SER A 152 13.44 27.31 -6.32
N LYS A 153 13.31 28.13 -7.38
CA LYS A 153 13.36 27.63 -8.77
C LYS A 153 14.73 27.11 -9.25
N ASN A 154 15.83 27.50 -8.59
CA ASN A 154 17.18 27.13 -9.02
C ASN A 154 17.77 26.04 -8.13
N HIS A 155 17.48 24.80 -8.44
CA HIS A 155 18.07 23.65 -7.76
C HIS A 155 18.90 22.81 -8.73
N SER A 156 20.00 22.25 -8.21
CA SER A 156 20.80 21.28 -8.95
C SER A 156 19.99 20.01 -9.22
N LYS A 157 20.39 19.27 -10.23
CA LYS A 157 19.82 17.98 -10.61
C LYS A 157 19.70 17.02 -9.42
N ASP A 158 20.72 16.98 -8.56
CA ASP A 158 20.73 16.10 -7.38
C ASP A 158 19.69 16.50 -6.35
N LEU A 159 19.46 17.79 -6.13
CA LEU A 159 18.43 18.30 -5.23
C LEU A 159 17.02 17.97 -5.73
N VAL A 160 16.79 18.09 -7.05
CA VAL A 160 15.50 17.71 -7.67
C VAL A 160 15.26 16.21 -7.55
N LYS A 161 16.30 15.39 -7.77
CA LYS A 161 16.23 13.95 -7.60
C LYS A 161 15.94 13.56 -6.15
N THR A 162 16.65 14.15 -5.19
CA THR A 162 16.43 13.92 -3.75
C THR A 162 15.01 14.32 -3.34
N LEU A 163 14.48 15.44 -3.85
CA LEU A 163 13.11 15.85 -3.59
C LEU A 163 12.12 14.79 -4.07
N TRP A 164 12.30 14.30 -5.30
CA TRP A 164 11.45 13.25 -5.85
C TRP A 164 11.52 11.96 -5.06
N GLU A 165 12.71 11.55 -4.64
CA GLU A 165 12.89 10.38 -3.78
C GLU A 165 12.17 10.53 -2.43
N CYS A 166 12.18 11.72 -1.83
CA CYS A 166 11.43 12.02 -0.62
C CYS A 166 9.90 11.98 -0.85
N CYS A 167 9.42 12.47 -2.00
CA CYS A 167 7.99 12.40 -2.34
C CYS A 167 7.47 10.96 -2.46
N GLN A 168 8.35 10.00 -2.70
CA GLN A 168 8.00 8.57 -2.76
C GLN A 168 7.84 7.90 -1.39
N ILE A 169 8.10 8.59 -0.28
CA ILE A 169 7.82 8.07 1.07
C ILE A 169 6.33 7.77 1.17
N PRO A 170 5.93 6.52 1.47
CA PRO A 170 4.51 6.16 1.47
C PRO A 170 3.78 6.74 2.68
N ASP A 171 2.58 7.26 2.46
CA ASP A 171 1.62 7.60 3.50
C ASP A 171 0.65 6.44 3.72
N PHE A 172 0.96 5.56 4.65
CA PHE A 172 0.09 4.44 4.99
C PHE A 172 -1.10 4.83 5.86
N VAL A 173 -1.05 5.99 6.52
CA VAL A 173 -2.10 6.45 7.45
C VAL A 173 -3.26 7.12 6.71
N LYS A 174 -2.97 7.84 5.64
CA LYS A 174 -3.92 8.56 4.75
C LYS A 174 -4.94 9.47 5.45
N LYS A 175 -4.70 9.83 6.71
CA LYS A 175 -5.67 10.62 7.49
C LYS A 175 -5.56 12.14 7.28
N THR A 176 -4.36 12.65 7.04
CA THR A 176 -4.14 14.08 6.81
C THR A 176 -2.90 14.31 5.96
N TYR A 177 -3.07 14.82 4.76
CA TYR A 177 -1.97 15.17 3.85
C TYR A 177 -0.93 16.12 4.50
N GLY A 178 -1.37 17.01 5.41
CA GLY A 178 -0.50 17.99 6.06
C GLY A 178 0.63 17.37 6.88
N ASN A 179 0.33 16.37 7.69
CA ASN A 179 1.34 15.73 8.54
C ASN A 179 2.38 14.95 7.71
N HIS A 180 1.94 14.26 6.67
CA HIS A 180 2.84 13.51 5.80
C HIS A 180 3.79 14.45 5.03
N THR A 181 3.28 15.55 4.49
CA THR A 181 4.12 16.52 3.77
C THR A 181 5.17 17.17 4.66
N GLU A 182 4.88 17.40 5.96
CA GLU A 182 5.90 17.89 6.91
C GLU A 182 6.98 16.86 7.21
N ILE A 183 6.65 15.56 7.25
CA ILE A 183 7.66 14.49 7.33
C ILE A 183 8.56 14.54 6.09
N VAL A 184 7.98 14.60 4.90
CA VAL A 184 8.73 14.68 3.63
C VAL A 184 9.64 15.90 3.59
N LYS A 185 9.13 17.09 3.96
CA LYS A 185 9.93 18.33 4.08
C LYS A 185 11.12 18.17 5.03
N THR A 186 10.86 17.58 6.19
CA THR A 186 11.89 17.42 7.22
C THR A 186 12.99 16.45 6.77
N ILE A 187 12.60 15.32 6.17
CA ILE A 187 13.56 14.35 5.63
C ILE A 187 14.37 15.00 4.49
N TYR A 188 13.73 15.73 3.57
CA TYR A 188 14.43 16.45 2.51
C TYR A 188 15.46 17.43 3.08
N LYS A 189 15.10 18.21 4.13
CA LYS A 189 16.04 19.12 4.79
C LYS A 189 17.25 18.39 5.38
N PHE A 190 17.05 17.22 5.99
CA PHE A 190 18.18 16.41 6.50
C PHE A 190 19.07 15.92 5.37
N LEU A 191 18.50 15.36 4.30
CA LEU A 191 19.26 14.80 3.19
C LEU A 191 20.01 15.86 2.39
N THR A 192 19.54 17.10 2.38
CA THR A 192 20.19 18.24 1.71
C THR A 192 21.06 19.09 2.64
N SER A 193 21.13 18.73 3.93
CA SER A 193 22.02 19.36 4.91
C SER A 193 23.47 18.90 4.76
N LYS A 194 24.39 19.54 5.49
CA LYS A 194 25.81 19.14 5.50
C LYS A 194 26.05 17.68 5.89
N THR A 195 25.21 17.12 6.74
CA THR A 195 25.30 15.70 7.15
C THR A 195 24.79 14.74 6.09
N GLY A 196 23.90 15.19 5.21
CA GLY A 196 23.30 14.38 4.15
C GLY A 196 22.45 13.20 4.65
N MET A 197 22.11 13.17 5.93
CA MET A 197 21.43 12.00 6.56
C MET A 197 20.41 12.44 7.60
N VAL A 198 19.37 11.63 7.76
CA VAL A 198 18.39 11.74 8.85
C VAL A 198 19.08 11.40 10.16
N THR A 199 18.93 12.24 11.18
CA THR A 199 19.58 12.05 12.47
C THR A 199 18.95 10.94 13.28
N ASN A 200 19.76 10.26 14.11
CA ASN A 200 19.28 9.23 15.03
C ASN A 200 18.25 9.78 16.01
N ASP A 201 18.45 11.00 16.54
CA ASP A 201 17.51 11.63 17.47
C ASP A 201 16.14 11.87 16.83
N TYR A 202 16.12 12.26 15.54
CA TYR A 202 14.86 12.43 14.83
C TYR A 202 14.15 11.08 14.65
N MET A 203 14.86 10.04 14.21
CA MET A 203 14.28 8.69 14.08
C MET A 203 13.75 8.17 15.42
N LYS A 204 14.55 8.33 16.49
CA LYS A 204 14.16 7.93 17.85
C LYS A 204 12.86 8.63 18.29
N LYS A 205 12.79 9.96 18.15
CA LYS A 205 11.62 10.75 18.52
C LYS A 205 10.35 10.30 17.77
N GLN A 206 10.48 9.96 16.49
CA GLN A 206 9.33 9.49 15.69
C GLN A 206 8.84 8.11 16.13
N LEU A 207 9.75 7.21 16.52
CA LEU A 207 9.41 5.86 16.91
C LEU A 207 8.97 5.73 18.39
N GLU A 208 9.41 6.62 19.28
CA GLU A 208 9.01 6.60 20.71
C GLU A 208 7.47 6.69 20.90
N GLY A 209 6.80 7.50 20.09
CA GLY A 209 5.33 7.61 20.11
C GLY A 209 4.61 6.37 19.57
N LEU A 210 5.29 5.57 18.76
CA LEU A 210 4.74 4.38 18.09
C LEU A 210 5.03 3.09 18.87
N ASP A 211 6.04 3.10 19.73
CA ASP A 211 6.45 1.97 20.58
C ASP A 211 5.57 1.88 21.85
N LYS A 212 4.25 1.87 21.64
CA LYS A 212 3.21 1.74 22.67
C LYS A 212 2.23 0.67 22.25
N TYR A 213 1.93 -0.25 23.14
CA TYR A 213 1.18 -1.48 22.84
C TYR A 213 -0.22 -1.52 23.47
N ASP A 214 -0.69 -0.40 23.99
CA ASP A 214 -2.01 -0.15 24.53
C ASP A 214 -2.93 0.48 23.50
N GLY A 215 -4.23 0.29 23.66
CA GLY A 215 -5.27 0.88 22.83
C GLY A 215 -6.13 -0.15 22.09
N ASN A 216 -7.12 0.35 21.38
CA ASN A 216 -8.00 -0.47 20.55
C ASN A 216 -7.34 -0.82 19.20
N ILE A 217 -7.99 -1.69 18.43
CA ILE A 217 -7.50 -2.18 17.13
C ILE A 217 -7.19 -1.04 16.14
N ASP A 218 -7.99 0.04 16.15
CA ASP A 218 -7.76 1.20 15.26
C ASP A 218 -6.48 1.94 15.65
N THR A 219 -6.24 2.10 16.96
CA THR A 219 -5.03 2.73 17.49
C THR A 219 -3.79 1.92 17.13
N LEU A 220 -3.82 0.59 17.33
CA LEU A 220 -2.72 -0.31 16.98
C LEU A 220 -2.47 -0.33 15.47
N SER A 221 -3.52 -0.43 14.68
CA SER A 221 -3.43 -0.41 13.21
C SER A 221 -2.85 0.91 12.67
N ASN A 222 -3.21 2.04 13.28
CA ASN A 222 -2.63 3.35 12.94
C ASN A 222 -1.15 3.41 13.29
N ARG A 223 -0.73 2.88 14.45
CA ARG A 223 0.70 2.82 14.82
C ARG A 223 1.48 1.94 13.85
N ILE A 224 0.97 0.76 13.48
CA ILE A 224 1.58 -0.11 12.47
C ILE A 224 1.77 0.65 11.16
N SER A 225 0.74 1.35 10.69
CA SER A 225 0.81 2.14 9.45
C SER A 225 1.89 3.21 9.52
N ASN A 226 2.01 3.92 10.65
CA ASN A 226 3.08 4.90 10.86
C ASN A 226 4.47 4.25 10.92
N VAL A 227 4.63 3.12 11.63
CA VAL A 227 5.91 2.40 11.70
C VAL A 227 6.40 2.01 10.31
N ARG A 228 5.49 1.58 9.42
CA ARG A 228 5.83 1.22 8.03
C ARG A 228 6.41 2.38 7.23
N THR A 229 5.94 3.61 7.46
CA THR A 229 6.55 4.81 6.87
C THR A 229 8.01 4.96 7.30
N TRP A 230 8.31 4.76 8.59
CA TRP A 230 9.68 4.83 9.11
C TRP A 230 10.53 3.64 8.70
N SER A 231 9.94 2.46 8.57
CA SER A 231 10.61 1.29 7.99
C SER A 231 11.05 1.56 6.54
N TYR A 232 10.21 2.23 5.74
CA TYR A 232 10.60 2.66 4.40
C TYR A 232 11.81 3.60 4.42
N VAL A 233 11.81 4.61 5.30
CA VAL A 233 12.93 5.56 5.45
C VAL A 233 14.20 4.84 5.88
N ALA A 234 14.12 3.91 6.86
CA ALA A 234 15.25 3.13 7.34
C ALA A 234 15.87 2.24 6.26
N ASN A 235 15.05 1.68 5.37
CA ASN A 235 15.50 0.81 4.27
C ASN A 235 16.12 1.58 3.08
N LYS A 236 16.02 2.92 3.04
CA LYS A 236 16.66 3.71 1.99
C LYS A 236 18.15 3.82 2.24
N LYS A 237 18.92 3.36 1.26
CA LYS A 237 20.39 3.39 1.29
C LYS A 237 20.90 4.83 1.51
N ASN A 238 21.79 5.01 2.47
CA ASN A 238 22.43 6.28 2.81
C ASN A 238 21.49 7.38 3.37
N TRP A 239 20.24 7.03 3.75
CA TRP A 239 19.35 8.02 4.36
C TRP A 239 19.54 8.15 5.87
N SER A 240 20.04 7.11 6.55
CA SER A 240 20.34 7.14 7.98
C SER A 240 21.71 6.55 8.27
N LYS A 241 22.38 7.05 9.31
CA LYS A 241 23.73 6.60 9.71
C LYS A 241 23.76 5.15 10.19
N ASN A 242 22.70 4.70 10.85
CA ASN A 242 22.58 3.37 11.47
C ASN A 242 21.38 2.63 10.87
N SER A 243 21.34 2.47 9.54
CA SER A 243 20.20 1.89 8.82
C SER A 243 19.79 0.52 9.36
N ASP A 244 20.75 -0.39 9.60
CA ASP A 244 20.47 -1.76 10.07
C ASP A 244 19.77 -1.75 11.43
N TYR A 245 20.23 -0.90 12.36
CA TYR A 245 19.56 -0.72 13.66
C TYR A 245 18.12 -0.25 13.50
N TRP A 246 17.86 0.74 12.61
CA TRP A 246 16.52 1.27 12.41
C TRP A 246 15.60 0.29 11.68
N ILE A 247 16.14 -0.50 10.76
CA ILE A 247 15.40 -1.58 10.08
C ILE A 247 14.94 -2.62 11.12
N GLU A 248 15.84 -3.10 11.96
CA GLU A 248 15.51 -4.06 13.01
C GLU A 248 14.54 -3.46 14.04
N ARG A 249 14.74 -2.20 14.44
CA ARG A 249 13.89 -1.53 15.41
C ARG A 249 12.46 -1.33 14.90
N THR A 250 12.29 -0.88 13.67
CA THR A 250 10.95 -0.70 13.06
C THR A 250 10.25 -2.05 12.89
N LYS A 251 10.97 -3.09 12.49
CA LYS A 251 10.44 -4.45 12.40
C LYS A 251 9.99 -4.97 13.76
N TYR A 252 10.81 -4.80 14.81
CA TYR A 252 10.47 -5.20 16.16
C TYR A 252 9.17 -4.54 16.65
N ILE A 253 9.02 -3.22 16.45
CA ILE A 253 7.82 -2.49 16.86
C ILE A 253 6.60 -2.99 16.06
N GLU A 254 6.73 -3.18 14.74
CA GLU A 254 5.64 -3.70 13.90
C GLU A 254 5.19 -5.10 14.34
N ASP A 255 6.13 -6.01 14.60
CA ASP A 255 5.84 -7.37 15.05
C ASP A 255 5.11 -7.34 16.42
N LYS A 256 5.59 -6.54 17.36
CA LYS A 256 4.98 -6.37 18.68
C LYS A 256 3.55 -5.80 18.60
N LEU A 257 3.31 -4.81 17.76
CA LEU A 257 1.99 -4.23 17.54
C LEU A 257 1.04 -5.23 16.86
N SER A 258 1.57 -6.10 16.00
CA SER A 258 0.79 -7.12 15.30
C SER A 258 0.43 -8.33 16.17
N ASP A 259 1.19 -8.58 17.23
CA ASP A 259 0.95 -9.68 18.20
C ASP A 259 -0.12 -9.29 19.24
N LYS A 260 -0.51 -8.01 19.34
CA LYS A 260 -1.54 -7.46 20.23
C LYS A 260 -2.90 -7.38 19.55
#